data_1c85d9f6bce2790f880d8bb076440c56
#
_entry.id   1c85d9f6bce2790f880d8bb076440c56
#
_cell.length_a   1.000
_cell.length_b   1.000
_cell.length_c   1.000
_cell.angle_alpha   90.00
_cell.angle_beta   90.00
_cell.angle_gamma   90.00
#
_symmetry.space_group_name_H-M   'P 1'
#
loop_
_entity.id
_entity.type
_entity.pdbx_description
1 polymer ?
#
loop_
_entity_poly.entity_id
_entity_poly.type
_entity_poly.pdbx_seq_one_letter_code
_entity_poly.pdbx_strand_id
1 'polypeptide(L)'
;MMDQEMFQQFLAHAPKKPSLSEKEAESFYAFGFSLYGGGSFQEAVDVFEVLCVQRPLEHRHWFGLASSLQESGEYQKALPAWAMAAIINAADPYPHLHAAECCFSLKQMKEAKIALQAAVARAQDNTILLDQITLLQKRWEELS
;
A
#
# COMPACT_ATOMS: atom_id res chain seq x y z
N MET A 1 4.62 8.66 7.96
CA MET A 1 5.21 7.44 7.41
C MET A 1 5.78 6.59 8.54
N MET A 2 5.64 5.29 8.47
CA MET A 2 6.19 4.37 9.48
C MET A 2 7.72 4.38 9.40
N ASP A 3 8.40 4.65 10.53
CA ASP A 3 9.85 4.58 10.60
C ASP A 3 10.31 3.18 11.05
N GLN A 4 11.62 2.98 11.09
CA GLN A 4 12.20 1.68 11.43
C GLN A 4 11.85 1.25 12.86
N GLU A 5 11.78 2.19 13.79
CA GLU A 5 11.43 1.89 15.17
C GLU A 5 9.99 1.39 15.29
N MET A 6 9.05 2.06 14.63
CA MET A 6 7.64 1.64 14.58
C MET A 6 7.50 0.25 13.96
N PHE A 7 8.26 -0.02 12.90
CA PHE A 7 8.28 -1.34 12.26
C PHE A 7 8.76 -2.42 13.21
N GLN A 8 9.84 -2.15 13.95
CA GLN A 8 10.38 -3.09 14.93
C GLN A 8 9.39 -3.34 16.07
N GLN A 9 8.71 -2.29 16.54
CA GLN A 9 7.68 -2.43 17.58
C GLN A 9 6.51 -3.28 17.07
N PHE A 10 6.09 -3.06 15.82
CA PHE A 10 5.05 -3.87 15.19
C PHE A 10 5.46 -5.35 15.16
N LEU A 11 6.67 -5.66 14.72
CA LEU A 11 7.17 -7.03 14.66
C LEU A 11 7.25 -7.66 16.06
N ALA A 12 7.62 -6.88 17.09
CA ALA A 12 7.70 -7.38 18.45
C ALA A 12 6.35 -7.79 19.03
N HIS A 13 5.24 -7.16 18.53
CA HIS A 13 3.88 -7.46 18.97
C HIS A 13 3.16 -8.43 18.04
N ALA A 14 3.76 -8.79 16.90
CA ALA A 14 3.20 -9.76 15.99
C ALA A 14 3.24 -11.16 16.63
N PRO A 15 2.23 -12.01 16.37
CA PRO A 15 2.25 -13.37 16.90
C PRO A 15 3.47 -14.13 16.38
N LYS A 16 4.20 -14.80 17.28
CA LYS A 16 5.38 -15.59 16.92
C LYS A 16 5.02 -16.75 16.01
N LYS A 17 3.81 -17.27 16.17
CA LYS A 17 3.25 -18.38 15.38
C LYS A 17 1.87 -17.94 14.91
N PRO A 18 1.65 -17.84 13.58
CA PRO A 18 0.33 -17.48 13.07
C PRO A 18 -0.73 -18.49 13.53
N SER A 19 -1.91 -17.99 13.92
CA SER A 19 -3.05 -18.85 14.24
C SER A 19 -3.72 -19.38 12.98
N LEU A 20 -3.55 -18.69 11.84
CA LEU A 20 -4.01 -19.17 10.53
C LEU A 20 -2.92 -20.02 9.89
N SER A 21 -3.32 -21.18 9.36
CA SER A 21 -2.43 -21.97 8.52
C SER A 21 -2.19 -21.23 7.19
N GLU A 22 -1.18 -21.66 6.45
CA GLU A 22 -0.89 -21.10 5.14
C GLU A 22 -2.08 -21.22 4.19
N LYS A 23 -2.75 -22.36 4.22
CA LYS A 23 -3.95 -22.61 3.41
C LYS A 23 -5.11 -21.70 3.81
N GLU A 24 -5.31 -21.52 5.12
CA GLU A 24 -6.34 -20.61 5.63
C GLU A 24 -6.04 -19.17 5.24
N ALA A 25 -4.77 -18.76 5.33
CA ALA A 25 -4.35 -17.42 4.93
C ALA A 25 -4.62 -17.18 3.43
N GLU A 26 -4.37 -18.17 2.59
CA GLU A 26 -4.68 -18.08 1.16
C GLU A 26 -6.18 -17.90 0.92
N SER A 27 -7.02 -18.62 1.65
CA SER A 27 -8.48 -18.47 1.55
C SER A 27 -8.93 -17.09 2.01
N PHE A 28 -8.37 -16.59 3.09
CA PHE A 28 -8.64 -15.21 3.57
C PHE A 28 -8.21 -14.18 2.54
N TYR A 29 -7.04 -14.37 1.94
CA TYR A 29 -6.57 -13.46 0.90
C TYR A 29 -7.52 -13.42 -0.29
N ALA A 30 -7.95 -14.60 -0.76
CA ALA A 30 -8.90 -14.69 -1.86
C ALA A 30 -10.22 -13.99 -1.52
N PHE A 31 -10.69 -14.11 -0.29
CA PHE A 31 -11.89 -13.44 0.20
C PHE A 31 -11.70 -11.92 0.20
N GLY A 32 -10.60 -11.44 0.77
CA GLY A 32 -10.28 -10.00 0.78
C GLY A 32 -10.19 -9.43 -0.63
N PHE A 33 -9.53 -10.15 -1.53
CA PHE A 33 -9.41 -9.77 -2.93
C PHE A 33 -10.78 -9.67 -3.61
N SER A 34 -11.67 -10.63 -3.34
CA SER A 34 -13.03 -10.64 -3.87
C SER A 34 -13.86 -9.47 -3.34
N LEU A 35 -13.75 -9.17 -2.06
CA LEU A 35 -14.41 -8.00 -1.45
C LEU A 35 -13.94 -6.69 -2.10
N TYR A 36 -12.63 -6.57 -2.28
CA TYR A 36 -12.05 -5.40 -2.95
C TYR A 36 -12.58 -5.28 -4.38
N GLY A 37 -12.55 -6.37 -5.14
CA GLY A 37 -13.03 -6.38 -6.53
C GLY A 37 -14.52 -6.07 -6.66
N GLY A 38 -15.30 -6.41 -5.64
CA GLY A 38 -16.74 -6.13 -5.59
C GLY A 38 -17.09 -4.75 -5.04
N GLY A 39 -16.11 -3.93 -4.67
CA GLY A 39 -16.33 -2.60 -4.13
C GLY A 39 -16.65 -2.54 -2.64
N SER A 40 -16.58 -3.68 -1.94
CA SER A 40 -16.79 -3.76 -0.48
C SER A 40 -15.48 -3.44 0.24
N PHE A 41 -15.01 -2.20 0.07
CA PHE A 41 -13.66 -1.81 0.48
C PHE A 41 -13.47 -1.85 2.00
N GLN A 42 -14.47 -1.42 2.78
CA GLN A 42 -14.35 -1.42 4.23
C GLN A 42 -14.26 -2.83 4.79
N GLU A 43 -15.03 -3.76 4.24
CA GLU A 43 -14.95 -5.17 4.63
C GLU A 43 -13.63 -5.79 4.20
N ALA A 44 -13.11 -5.39 3.03
CA ALA A 44 -11.79 -5.81 2.57
C ALA A 44 -10.70 -5.34 3.55
N VAL A 45 -10.80 -4.11 4.05
CA VAL A 45 -9.87 -3.60 5.08
C VAL A 45 -9.82 -4.54 6.27
N ASP A 46 -10.98 -4.95 6.79
CA ASP A 46 -11.05 -5.82 7.95
C ASP A 46 -10.34 -7.16 7.70
N VAL A 47 -10.54 -7.74 6.53
CA VAL A 47 -9.89 -9.01 6.15
C VAL A 47 -8.38 -8.84 6.03
N PHE A 48 -7.94 -7.80 5.32
CA PHE A 48 -6.50 -7.57 5.12
C PHE A 48 -5.80 -7.18 6.43
N GLU A 49 -6.47 -6.50 7.35
CA GLU A 49 -5.91 -6.22 8.69
C GLU A 49 -5.57 -7.52 9.42
N VAL A 50 -6.47 -8.49 9.40
CA VAL A 50 -6.21 -9.81 9.99
C VAL A 50 -4.99 -10.46 9.34
N LEU A 51 -4.92 -10.42 8.02
CA LEU A 51 -3.80 -11.01 7.29
C LEU A 51 -2.46 -10.34 7.61
N CYS A 52 -2.46 -9.01 7.72
CA CYS A 52 -1.25 -8.26 8.07
C CYS A 52 -0.76 -8.60 9.48
N VAL A 53 -1.66 -8.80 10.44
CA VAL A 53 -1.31 -9.22 11.79
C VAL A 53 -0.79 -10.66 11.79
N GLN A 54 -1.46 -11.55 11.08
CA GLN A 54 -1.10 -12.98 11.05
C GLN A 54 0.20 -13.24 10.28
N ARG A 55 0.41 -12.52 9.17
CA ARG A 55 1.56 -12.73 8.28
C ARG A 55 2.14 -11.37 7.86
N PRO A 56 2.84 -10.68 8.78
CA PRO A 56 3.26 -9.30 8.57
C PRO A 56 4.35 -9.09 7.51
N LEU A 57 4.97 -10.15 7.01
CA LEU A 57 6.03 -10.04 6.01
C LEU A 57 5.55 -10.37 4.59
N GLU A 58 4.25 -10.54 4.40
CA GLU A 58 3.67 -10.79 3.08
C GLU A 58 3.31 -9.47 2.40
N HIS A 59 4.05 -9.12 1.37
CA HIS A 59 3.87 -7.88 0.60
C HIS A 59 2.42 -7.68 0.15
N ARG A 60 1.80 -8.73 -0.40
CA ARG A 60 0.44 -8.64 -0.96
C ARG A 60 -0.63 -8.35 0.08
N HIS A 61 -0.40 -8.70 1.35
CA HIS A 61 -1.35 -8.40 2.42
C HIS A 61 -1.37 -6.90 2.72
N TRP A 62 -0.21 -6.28 2.82
CA TRP A 62 -0.10 -4.83 3.00
C TRP A 62 -0.59 -4.07 1.78
N PHE A 63 -0.30 -4.59 0.59
CA PHE A 63 -0.79 -4.00 -0.66
C PHE A 63 -2.31 -4.01 -0.69
N GLY A 64 -2.93 -5.12 -0.31
CA GLY A 64 -4.39 -5.25 -0.24
C GLY A 64 -5.00 -4.31 0.80
N LEU A 65 -4.39 -4.21 1.99
CA LEU A 65 -4.85 -3.30 3.04
C LEU A 65 -4.77 -1.85 2.57
N ALA A 66 -3.63 -1.45 2.04
CA ALA A 66 -3.42 -0.08 1.58
C ALA A 66 -4.37 0.30 0.45
N SER A 67 -4.55 -0.61 -0.52
CA SER A 67 -5.47 -0.39 -1.65
C SER A 67 -6.91 -0.21 -1.16
N SER A 68 -7.33 -1.05 -0.22
CA SER A 68 -8.69 -1.00 0.32
C SER A 68 -8.94 0.29 1.10
N LEU A 69 -7.95 0.73 1.89
CA LEU A 69 -8.02 2.00 2.61
C LEU A 69 -8.07 3.18 1.65
N GLN A 70 -7.25 3.16 0.61
CA GLN A 70 -7.22 4.23 -0.38
C GLN A 70 -8.55 4.34 -1.12
N GLU A 71 -9.12 3.21 -1.55
CA GLU A 71 -10.41 3.20 -2.25
C GLU A 71 -11.56 3.60 -1.33
N SER A 72 -11.43 3.39 -0.02
CA SER A 72 -12.39 3.88 0.98
C SER A 72 -12.25 5.38 1.25
N GLY A 73 -11.27 6.05 0.67
CA GLY A 73 -11.00 7.45 0.95
C GLY A 73 -10.22 7.70 2.23
N GLU A 74 -9.73 6.67 2.89
CA GLU A 74 -8.97 6.78 4.14
C GLU A 74 -7.46 6.93 3.82
N TYR A 75 -7.12 8.01 3.14
CA TYR A 75 -5.78 8.24 2.61
C TYR A 75 -4.71 8.31 3.70
N GLN A 76 -5.03 8.93 4.83
CA GLN A 76 -4.08 9.06 5.93
C GLN A 76 -3.70 7.68 6.51
N LYS A 77 -4.68 6.79 6.61
CA LYS A 77 -4.46 5.42 7.09
C LYS A 77 -3.79 4.53 6.05
N ALA A 78 -4.00 4.81 4.77
CA ALA A 78 -3.38 4.05 3.68
C ALA A 78 -1.86 4.23 3.63
N LEU A 79 -1.37 5.40 4.01
CA LEU A 79 0.06 5.73 3.90
C LEU A 79 0.97 4.77 4.68
N PRO A 80 0.72 4.45 5.97
CA PRO A 80 1.55 3.48 6.67
C PRO A 80 1.51 2.09 6.03
N ALA A 81 0.37 1.67 5.50
CA ALA A 81 0.24 0.38 4.83
C ALA A 81 1.03 0.36 3.51
N TRP A 82 0.99 1.45 2.73
CA TRP A 82 1.84 1.58 1.53
C TRP A 82 3.33 1.57 1.90
N ALA A 83 3.69 2.22 3.00
CA ALA A 83 5.07 2.22 3.48
C ALA A 83 5.54 0.81 3.83
N MET A 84 4.70 0.01 4.48
CA MET A 84 5.03 -1.39 4.79
C MET A 84 5.22 -2.21 3.52
N ALA A 85 4.34 -2.07 2.55
CA ALA A 85 4.47 -2.75 1.26
C ALA A 85 5.80 -2.38 0.57
N ALA A 86 6.18 -1.10 0.61
CA ALA A 86 7.43 -0.62 0.04
C ALA A 86 8.66 -1.16 0.76
N ILE A 87 8.60 -1.33 2.08
CA ILE A 87 9.71 -1.90 2.86
C ILE A 87 9.90 -3.37 2.53
N ILE A 88 8.82 -4.12 2.43
CA ILE A 88 8.88 -5.58 2.21
C ILE A 88 9.34 -5.90 0.79
N ASN A 89 8.91 -5.14 -0.20
CA ASN A 89 9.36 -5.29 -1.59
C ASN A 89 9.88 -3.94 -2.10
N ALA A 90 11.14 -3.65 -1.79
CA ALA A 90 11.74 -2.35 -2.05
C ALA A 90 11.87 -2.02 -3.55
N ALA A 91 11.85 -3.03 -4.42
CA ALA A 91 11.98 -2.84 -5.86
C ALA A 91 10.66 -2.48 -6.55
N ASP A 92 9.52 -2.68 -5.87
CA ASP A 92 8.20 -2.43 -6.45
C ASP A 92 7.93 -0.92 -6.50
N PRO A 93 7.69 -0.33 -7.68
CA PRO A 93 7.38 1.09 -7.79
C PRO A 93 5.95 1.44 -7.34
N TYR A 94 5.02 0.48 -7.36
CA TYR A 94 3.59 0.76 -7.18
C TYR A 94 3.22 1.27 -5.78
N PRO A 95 3.78 0.75 -4.67
CA PRO A 95 3.48 1.34 -3.37
C PRO A 95 3.84 2.83 -3.29
N HIS A 96 4.94 3.24 -3.92
CA HIS A 96 5.34 4.64 -3.97
C HIS A 96 4.39 5.48 -4.82
N LEU A 97 3.96 4.96 -5.95
CA LEU A 97 2.98 5.63 -6.81
C LEU A 97 1.67 5.87 -6.05
N HIS A 98 1.14 4.84 -5.42
CA HIS A 98 -0.12 4.94 -4.68
C HIS A 98 0.00 5.82 -3.44
N ALA A 99 1.15 5.77 -2.75
CA ALA A 99 1.42 6.70 -1.65
C ALA A 99 1.41 8.16 -2.15
N ALA A 100 1.97 8.39 -3.34
CA ALA A 100 1.95 9.72 -3.95
C ALA A 100 0.51 10.19 -4.21
N GLU A 101 -0.33 9.30 -4.72
CA GLU A 101 -1.75 9.59 -4.95
C GLU A 101 -2.46 9.95 -3.64
N CYS A 102 -2.19 9.22 -2.56
CA CYS A 102 -2.74 9.53 -1.24
C CYS A 102 -2.27 10.90 -0.74
N CYS A 103 -0.99 11.19 -0.88
CA CYS A 103 -0.43 12.48 -0.48
C CYS A 103 -1.06 13.63 -1.27
N PHE A 104 -1.25 13.45 -2.57
CA PHE A 104 -1.93 14.44 -3.40
C PHE A 104 -3.36 14.68 -2.91
N SER A 105 -4.10 13.62 -2.64
CA SER A 105 -5.48 13.71 -2.13
C SER A 105 -5.55 14.42 -0.78
N LEU A 106 -4.49 14.30 0.03
CA LEU A 106 -4.36 14.99 1.31
C LEU A 106 -3.79 16.41 1.17
N LYS A 107 -3.55 16.87 -0.05
CA LYS A 107 -2.95 18.18 -0.36
C LYS A 107 -1.52 18.32 0.17
N GLN A 108 -0.83 17.22 0.36
CA GLN A 108 0.57 17.18 0.77
C GLN A 108 1.45 17.08 -0.49
N MET A 109 1.55 18.20 -1.19
CA MET A 109 2.18 18.22 -2.53
C MET A 109 3.66 17.89 -2.51
N LYS A 110 4.38 18.35 -1.49
CA LYS A 110 5.82 18.09 -1.35
C LYS A 110 6.07 16.59 -1.20
N GLU A 111 5.33 15.96 -0.31
CA GLU A 111 5.41 14.53 -0.05
C GLU A 111 4.98 13.71 -1.28
N ALA A 112 3.96 14.18 -1.99
CA ALA A 112 3.49 13.54 -3.22
C ALA A 112 4.59 13.50 -4.28
N LYS A 113 5.31 14.60 -4.47
CA LYS A 113 6.42 14.68 -5.43
C LYS A 113 7.57 13.76 -5.04
N ILE A 114 7.90 13.69 -3.76
CA ILE A 114 8.96 12.80 -3.26
C ILE A 114 8.59 11.34 -3.55
N ALA A 115 7.36 10.97 -3.26
CA ALA A 115 6.87 9.61 -3.50
C ALA A 115 6.88 9.26 -5.00
N LEU A 116 6.47 10.19 -5.87
CA LEU A 116 6.54 9.97 -7.33
C LEU A 116 7.97 9.77 -7.79
N GLN A 117 8.93 10.53 -7.28
CA GLN A 117 10.33 10.36 -7.62
C GLN A 117 10.84 8.98 -7.23
N ALA A 118 10.40 8.48 -6.06
CA ALA A 118 10.73 7.14 -5.61
C ALA A 118 10.15 6.08 -6.54
N ALA A 119 8.94 6.28 -7.06
CA ALA A 119 8.33 5.39 -8.03
C ALA A 119 9.10 5.38 -9.36
N VAL A 120 9.47 6.56 -9.84
CA VAL A 120 10.27 6.71 -11.08
C VAL A 120 11.60 5.95 -10.96
N ALA A 121 12.29 6.10 -9.83
CA ALA A 121 13.58 5.45 -9.60
C ALA A 121 13.47 3.92 -9.67
N ARG A 122 12.30 3.37 -9.34
CA ARG A 122 12.06 1.92 -9.32
C ARG A 122 11.37 1.39 -10.57
N ALA A 123 10.84 2.26 -11.42
CA ALA A 123 10.13 1.87 -12.63
C ALA A 123 11.06 1.30 -13.71
N GLN A 124 12.34 1.68 -13.70
CA GLN A 124 13.37 1.19 -14.62
C GLN A 124 12.90 1.28 -16.09
N ASP A 125 12.73 0.13 -16.76
CA ASP A 125 12.35 0.07 -18.18
C ASP A 125 10.85 -0.03 -18.40
N ASN A 126 10.04 0.15 -17.35
CA ASN A 126 8.60 0.12 -17.48
C ASN A 126 8.08 1.42 -18.09
N THR A 127 8.11 1.50 -19.41
CA THR A 127 7.73 2.70 -20.16
C THR A 127 6.27 3.08 -19.95
N ILE A 128 5.39 2.08 -19.81
CA ILE A 128 3.95 2.32 -19.58
C ILE A 128 3.76 3.04 -18.26
N LEU A 129 4.42 2.55 -17.20
CA LEU A 129 4.34 3.18 -15.88
C LEU A 129 4.96 4.59 -15.90
N LEU A 130 6.10 4.77 -16.54
CA LEU A 130 6.74 6.07 -16.65
C LEU A 130 5.84 7.08 -17.36
N ASP A 131 5.15 6.66 -18.42
CA ASP A 131 4.19 7.50 -19.13
C ASP A 131 3.01 7.87 -18.24
N GLN A 132 2.50 6.92 -17.46
CA GLN A 132 1.41 7.18 -16.50
C GLN A 132 1.85 8.20 -15.46
N ILE A 133 3.05 8.07 -14.93
CA ILE A 133 3.59 9.01 -13.94
C ILE A 133 3.74 10.41 -14.54
N THR A 134 4.24 10.50 -15.78
CA THR A 134 4.39 11.78 -16.47
C THR A 134 3.05 12.49 -16.64
N LEU A 135 2.02 11.74 -17.05
CA LEU A 135 0.67 12.28 -17.19
C LEU A 135 0.11 12.76 -15.85
N LEU A 136 0.36 11.99 -14.79
CA LEU A 136 -0.10 12.32 -13.46
C LEU A 136 0.56 13.61 -12.94
N GLN A 137 1.87 13.74 -13.13
CA GLN A 137 2.63 14.94 -12.77
C GLN A 137 2.07 16.18 -13.47
N LYS A 138 1.83 16.05 -14.77
CA LYS A 138 1.27 17.15 -15.55
C LYS A 138 -0.10 17.56 -15.05
N ARG A 139 -0.97 16.60 -14.77
CA ARG A 139 -2.30 16.86 -14.22
C ARG A 139 -2.22 17.57 -12.87
N TRP A 140 -1.31 17.13 -12.01
CA TRP A 140 -1.16 17.74 -10.69
C TRP A 140 -0.65 19.18 -10.78
N GLU A 141 0.24 19.48 -11.72
CA GLU A 141 0.70 20.85 -11.97
C GLU A 141 -0.44 21.74 -12.42
N GLU A 142 -1.35 21.23 -13.26
CA GLU A 142 -2.50 21.97 -13.73
C GLU A 142 -3.52 22.26 -12.62
N LEU A 143 -3.61 21.37 -11.63
CA LEU A 143 -4.58 21.48 -10.53
C LEU A 143 -4.05 22.25 -9.32
N SER A 144 -2.77 22.54 -9.27
CA SER A 144 -2.17 23.20 -8.12
C SER A 144 -2.02 24.71 -8.30
#